data_15a9ef78ac4712de523633177fafefa3
#
_entry.id   15a9ef78ac4712de523633177fafefa3
#
_cell.length_a   1.000
_cell.length_b   1.000
_cell.length_c   1.000
_cell.angle_alpha   90.00
_cell.angle_beta   90.00
_cell.angle_gamma   90.00
#
_symmetry.space_group_name_H-M   'P 1'
#
loop_
_entity.id
_entity.type
_entity.pdbx_description
1 polymer ?
#
loop_
_entity_poly.entity_id
_entity_poly.type
_entity_poly.pdbx_seq_one_letter_code
_entity_poly.pdbx_strand_id
1 'polypeptide(L)'
;MRKIFNICVLFLIIGMSLSSSSYAQDRPEHELHSMMIYNFLKYIQWPGEKNTGDFVIGVMGDDEVFKTLNTWYGNKTRGDKTFTIKKLNSPSEISGCQLLYIGASASNQFDEIRTKVENQSVLTITNKSGLGAKGSCINFKVVDNRLKFELNQSAIEKSNLKISGQLTSMAILI
;
A
#
# COMPACT_ATOMS: atom_id res chain seq x y z
N MET A 1 -48.52 -42.79 11.49
CA MET A 1 -47.54 -42.19 12.42
C MET A 1 -46.06 -42.38 11.97
N ARG A 2 -45.61 -43.54 11.56
CA ARG A 2 -44.18 -43.76 11.11
C ARG A 2 -43.74 -42.89 9.92
N LYS A 3 -44.61 -42.62 8.95
CA LYS A 3 -44.27 -41.81 7.75
C LYS A 3 -44.10 -40.32 8.03
N ILE A 4 -44.88 -39.80 8.96
CA ILE A 4 -44.79 -38.36 9.37
C ILE A 4 -43.50 -38.12 10.17
N PHE A 5 -43.12 -39.09 11.03
CA PHE A 5 -41.87 -39.02 11.78
C PHE A 5 -40.63 -38.97 10.90
N ASN A 6 -40.61 -39.77 9.82
CA ASN A 6 -39.48 -39.76 8.89
C ASN A 6 -39.36 -38.46 8.07
N ILE A 7 -40.47 -37.79 7.76
CA ILE A 7 -40.47 -36.49 7.05
C ILE A 7 -39.93 -35.37 7.94
N CYS A 8 -40.30 -35.36 9.23
CA CYS A 8 -39.77 -34.36 10.18
C CYS A 8 -38.27 -34.53 10.42
N VAL A 9 -37.77 -35.77 10.49
CA VAL A 9 -36.31 -36.03 10.64
C VAL A 9 -35.53 -35.58 9.41
N LEU A 10 -36.09 -35.75 8.20
CA LEU A 10 -35.46 -35.34 6.95
C LEU A 10 -35.36 -33.79 6.85
N PHE A 11 -36.39 -33.06 7.29
CA PHE A 11 -36.36 -31.60 7.35
C PHE A 11 -35.39 -31.06 8.41
N LEU A 12 -35.16 -31.76 9.51
CA LEU A 12 -34.21 -31.37 10.54
C LEU A 12 -32.75 -31.49 10.07
N ILE A 13 -32.45 -32.47 9.23
CA ILE A 13 -31.11 -32.70 8.67
C ILE A 13 -30.77 -31.65 7.58
N ILE A 14 -31.76 -31.19 6.80
CA ILE A 14 -31.57 -30.18 5.75
C ILE A 14 -31.34 -28.80 6.36
N GLY A 15 -31.91 -28.49 7.52
CA GLY A 15 -31.76 -27.22 8.22
C GLY A 15 -30.35 -26.97 8.80
N MET A 16 -29.53 -28.01 9.00
CA MET A 16 -28.19 -27.88 9.61
C MET A 16 -27.06 -27.64 8.61
N SER A 17 -27.33 -27.64 7.32
CA SER A 17 -26.28 -27.57 6.28
C SER A 17 -25.99 -26.17 5.74
N LEU A 18 -26.61 -25.11 6.25
CA LEU A 18 -26.52 -23.75 5.68
C LEU A 18 -25.77 -22.72 6.53
N SER A 19 -25.04 -23.16 7.54
CA SER A 19 -24.14 -22.24 8.29
C SER A 19 -22.70 -22.35 7.83
N SER A 20 -22.47 -22.24 6.52
CA SER A 20 -21.14 -21.87 6.04
C SER A 20 -20.94 -20.38 6.30
N SER A 21 -20.54 -20.05 7.53
CA SER A 21 -19.95 -18.74 7.81
C SER A 21 -18.69 -18.65 6.95
N SER A 22 -18.82 -18.03 5.78
CA SER A 22 -17.68 -17.59 4.99
C SER A 22 -16.98 -16.52 5.80
N TYR A 23 -16.05 -16.93 6.64
CA TYR A 23 -15.06 -16.00 7.18
C TYR A 23 -14.25 -15.52 5.98
N ALA A 24 -14.67 -14.43 5.40
CA ALA A 24 -13.76 -13.62 4.59
C ALA A 24 -12.64 -13.24 5.56
N GLN A 25 -11.52 -13.95 5.49
CA GLN A 25 -10.34 -13.68 6.29
C GLN A 25 -9.86 -12.30 5.84
N ASP A 26 -10.18 -11.25 6.60
CA ASP A 26 -9.68 -9.91 6.34
C ASP A 26 -8.15 -9.99 6.33
N ARG A 27 -7.57 -9.66 5.19
CA ARG A 27 -6.11 -9.65 5.07
C ARG A 27 -5.54 -8.63 6.03
N PRO A 28 -4.43 -8.94 6.71
CA PRO A 28 -3.74 -7.99 7.56
C PRO A 28 -3.43 -6.68 6.82
N GLU A 29 -3.54 -5.55 7.49
CA GLU A 29 -3.37 -4.22 6.90
C GLU A 29 -2.00 -4.07 6.20
N HIS A 30 -0.93 -4.60 6.78
CA HIS A 30 0.40 -4.56 6.18
C HIS A 30 0.50 -5.32 4.85
N GLU A 31 -0.28 -6.40 4.67
CA GLU A 31 -0.36 -7.11 3.39
C GLU A 31 -1.07 -6.26 2.34
N LEU A 32 -2.20 -5.63 2.71
CA LEU A 32 -2.94 -4.74 1.82
C LEU A 32 -2.09 -3.53 1.40
N HIS A 33 -1.39 -2.90 2.34
CA HIS A 33 -0.45 -1.81 2.05
C HIS A 33 0.63 -2.27 1.08
N SER A 34 1.27 -3.41 1.34
CA SER A 34 2.36 -3.94 0.49
C SER A 34 1.88 -4.27 -0.93
N MET A 35 0.69 -4.86 -1.07
CA MET A 35 0.08 -5.12 -2.38
C MET A 35 -0.20 -3.82 -3.13
N MET A 36 -0.77 -2.82 -2.46
CA MET A 36 -1.10 -1.55 -3.09
C MET A 36 0.16 -0.79 -3.49
N ILE A 37 1.19 -0.74 -2.62
CA ILE A 37 2.49 -0.13 -2.92
C ILE A 37 3.06 -0.71 -4.22
N TYR A 38 3.12 -2.03 -4.34
CA TYR A 38 3.62 -2.68 -5.55
C TYR A 38 2.75 -2.40 -6.79
N ASN A 39 1.42 -2.36 -6.61
CA ASN A 39 0.52 -2.05 -7.71
C ASN A 39 0.65 -0.61 -8.21
N PHE A 40 0.90 0.37 -7.34
CA PHE A 40 1.12 1.77 -7.75
C PHE A 40 2.27 1.91 -8.74
N LEU A 41 3.30 1.06 -8.66
CA LEU A 41 4.44 1.09 -9.58
C LEU A 41 4.03 0.87 -11.05
N LYS A 42 2.85 0.28 -11.31
CA LYS A 42 2.32 0.09 -12.67
C LYS A 42 1.79 1.39 -13.30
N TYR A 43 1.44 2.35 -12.46
CA TYR A 43 0.70 3.55 -12.83
C TYR A 43 1.50 4.83 -12.68
N ILE A 44 2.72 4.73 -12.16
CA ILE A 44 3.59 5.86 -11.89
C ILE A 44 4.87 5.72 -12.71
N GLN A 45 5.29 6.82 -13.33
CA GLN A 45 6.51 6.90 -14.11
C GLN A 45 7.48 7.88 -13.48
N TRP A 46 8.71 7.44 -13.30
CA TRP A 46 9.83 8.24 -12.85
C TRP A 46 10.54 8.87 -14.04
N PRO A 47 11.21 10.03 -13.88
CA PRO A 47 12.06 10.60 -14.94
C PRO A 47 13.19 9.64 -15.31
N GLY A 48 13.70 9.75 -16.56
CA GLY A 48 14.63 8.78 -17.14
C GLY A 48 15.89 8.54 -16.31
N GLU A 49 16.45 9.58 -15.71
CA GLU A 49 17.62 9.51 -14.82
C GLU A 49 17.40 8.69 -13.54
N LYS A 50 16.16 8.62 -13.03
CA LYS A 50 15.77 7.78 -11.90
C LYS A 50 15.26 6.40 -12.31
N ASN A 51 15.27 6.15 -13.60
CA ASN A 51 14.74 4.93 -14.20
C ASN A 51 15.85 3.94 -14.59
N THR A 52 17.07 4.14 -14.12
CA THR A 52 18.23 3.28 -14.34
C THR A 52 18.62 2.53 -13.07
N GLY A 53 19.16 1.31 -13.23
CA GLY A 53 19.60 0.48 -12.10
C GLY A 53 18.45 -0.11 -11.26
N ASP A 54 18.76 -0.51 -10.04
CA ASP A 54 17.80 -1.11 -9.11
C ASP A 54 16.74 -0.12 -8.66
N PHE A 55 15.54 -0.62 -8.44
CA PHE A 55 14.45 0.16 -7.90
C PHE A 55 14.38 -0.01 -6.38
N VAL A 56 14.74 1.04 -5.66
CA VAL A 56 14.83 1.01 -4.21
C VAL A 56 13.54 1.51 -3.56
N ILE A 57 12.95 0.66 -2.74
CA ILE A 57 11.80 0.97 -1.88
C ILE A 57 12.29 1.08 -0.44
N GLY A 58 12.27 2.29 0.11
CA GLY A 58 12.53 2.52 1.52
C GLY A 58 11.26 2.34 2.36
N VAL A 59 11.39 1.70 3.53
CA VAL A 59 10.31 1.55 4.49
C VAL A 59 10.78 2.07 5.84
N MET A 60 10.07 3.04 6.40
CA MET A 60 10.35 3.64 7.69
C MET A 60 9.13 3.53 8.60
N GLY A 61 9.33 3.08 9.84
CA GLY A 61 8.30 3.09 10.87
C GLY A 61 7.19 2.04 10.72
N ASP A 62 7.46 0.94 9.97
CA ASP A 62 6.54 -0.19 9.87
C ASP A 62 7.29 -1.48 9.49
N ASP A 63 7.59 -2.29 10.49
CA ASP A 63 8.38 -3.51 10.32
C ASP A 63 7.61 -4.60 9.57
N GLU A 64 6.29 -4.66 9.73
CA GLU A 64 5.48 -5.69 9.06
C GLU A 64 5.35 -5.39 7.56
N VAL A 65 5.16 -4.13 7.17
CA VAL A 65 5.21 -3.73 5.76
C VAL A 65 6.60 -3.98 5.17
N PHE A 66 7.67 -3.68 5.90
CA PHE A 66 9.04 -3.99 5.45
C PHE A 66 9.23 -5.49 5.19
N LYS A 67 8.90 -6.33 6.17
CA LYS A 67 9.03 -7.80 6.05
C LYS A 67 8.21 -8.34 4.87
N THR A 68 6.97 -7.86 4.73
CA THR A 68 6.05 -8.31 3.68
C THR A 68 6.57 -7.92 2.30
N LEU A 69 6.96 -6.64 2.10
CA LEU A 69 7.54 -6.18 0.84
C LEU A 69 8.81 -6.93 0.49
N ASN A 70 9.71 -7.13 1.48
CA ASN A 70 10.96 -7.84 1.25
C ASN A 70 10.74 -9.32 0.88
N THR A 71 9.81 -10.00 1.56
CA THR A 71 9.48 -11.40 1.29
C THR A 71 8.80 -11.58 -0.07
N TRP A 72 7.87 -10.67 -0.41
CA TRP A 72 7.08 -10.82 -1.63
C TRP A 72 7.77 -10.27 -2.88
N TYR A 73 8.55 -9.22 -2.75
CA TYR A 73 9.08 -8.46 -3.88
C TYR A 73 10.60 -8.24 -3.83
N GLY A 74 11.25 -8.47 -2.71
CA GLY A 74 12.70 -8.32 -2.60
C GLY A 74 13.46 -9.22 -3.60
N ASN A 75 14.43 -8.65 -4.28
CA ASN A 75 15.23 -9.29 -5.33
C ASN A 75 14.42 -9.81 -6.54
N LYS A 76 13.12 -9.50 -6.64
CA LYS A 76 12.35 -9.79 -7.86
C LYS A 76 12.66 -8.75 -8.93
N THR A 77 12.66 -9.19 -10.18
CA THR A 77 12.88 -8.33 -11.34
C THR A 77 11.54 -7.89 -11.95
N ARG A 78 11.54 -6.69 -12.50
CA ARG A 78 10.47 -6.16 -13.35
C ARG A 78 11.10 -5.43 -14.55
N GLY A 79 11.07 -6.07 -15.73
CA GLY A 79 11.86 -5.64 -16.85
C GLY A 79 13.34 -5.82 -16.53
N ASP A 80 14.12 -4.78 -16.68
CA ASP A 80 15.57 -4.70 -16.41
C ASP A 80 15.91 -4.27 -14.96
N LYS A 81 14.90 -4.08 -14.10
CA LYS A 81 15.07 -3.59 -12.74
C LYS A 81 14.91 -4.66 -11.70
N THR A 82 15.78 -4.66 -10.71
CA THR A 82 15.65 -5.48 -9.49
C THR A 82 15.13 -4.62 -8.36
N PHE A 83 14.13 -5.12 -7.61
CA PHE A 83 13.62 -4.43 -6.42
C PHE A 83 14.53 -4.67 -5.24
N THR A 84 14.98 -3.57 -4.63
CA THR A 84 15.70 -3.57 -3.35
C THR A 84 14.81 -2.95 -2.29
N ILE A 85 14.47 -3.71 -1.26
CA ILE A 85 13.66 -3.22 -0.13
C ILE A 85 14.61 -2.87 1.02
N LYS A 86 14.58 -1.61 1.46
CA LYS A 86 15.44 -1.13 2.56
C LYS A 86 14.61 -0.74 3.78
N LYS A 87 14.95 -1.29 4.93
CA LYS A 87 14.46 -0.76 6.20
C LYS A 87 15.27 0.49 6.55
N LEU A 88 14.59 1.60 6.83
CA LEU A 88 15.20 2.87 7.19
C LEU A 88 14.84 3.21 8.65
N ASN A 89 15.83 3.60 9.42
CA ASN A 89 15.66 3.94 10.83
C ASN A 89 15.61 5.46 11.07
N SER A 90 16.08 6.23 10.09
CA SER A 90 16.11 7.69 10.18
C SER A 90 16.00 8.35 8.80
N PRO A 91 15.57 9.63 8.73
CA PRO A 91 15.55 10.37 7.49
C PRO A 91 16.91 10.51 6.79
N SER A 92 18.02 10.36 7.52
CA SER A 92 19.37 10.41 6.92
C SER A 92 19.67 9.27 5.96
N GLU A 93 18.94 8.16 6.04
CA GLU A 93 19.16 6.95 5.24
C GLU A 93 18.36 6.93 3.91
N ILE A 94 17.57 7.98 3.62
CA ILE A 94 16.62 8.00 2.47
C ILE A 94 17.34 8.01 1.10
N SER A 95 18.62 8.31 1.05
CA SER A 95 19.34 8.48 -0.22
C SER A 95 19.18 7.28 -1.16
N GLY A 96 18.89 7.57 -2.43
CA GLY A 96 18.78 6.58 -3.50
C GLY A 96 17.44 5.83 -3.58
N CYS A 97 16.44 6.17 -2.74
CA CYS A 97 15.10 5.60 -2.87
C CYS A 97 14.32 6.22 -4.03
N GLN A 98 13.58 5.42 -4.79
CA GLN A 98 12.56 5.86 -5.73
C GLN A 98 11.17 5.94 -5.08
N LEU A 99 10.93 5.08 -4.09
CA LEU A 99 9.71 5.07 -3.30
C LEU A 99 10.05 5.02 -1.81
N LEU A 100 9.33 5.80 -1.02
CA LEU A 100 9.44 5.81 0.43
C LEU A 100 8.07 5.61 1.07
N TYR A 101 7.91 4.50 1.78
CA TYR A 101 6.76 4.28 2.65
C TYR A 101 7.11 4.70 4.08
N ILE A 102 6.22 5.53 4.66
CA ILE A 102 6.37 6.09 6.01
C ILE A 102 5.18 5.62 6.84
N GLY A 103 5.41 4.64 7.70
CA GLY A 103 4.43 4.11 8.62
C GLY A 103 4.05 5.11 9.72
N ALA A 104 2.94 4.85 10.39
CA ALA A 104 2.38 5.74 11.40
C ALA A 104 3.36 6.04 12.55
N SER A 105 4.25 5.12 12.92
CA SER A 105 5.24 5.33 13.99
C SER A 105 6.33 6.33 13.63
N ALA A 106 6.61 6.55 12.33
CA ALA A 106 7.57 7.54 11.84
C ALA A 106 6.91 8.86 11.38
N SER A 107 5.60 9.01 11.56
CA SER A 107 4.82 10.15 11.08
C SER A 107 5.25 11.50 11.64
N ASN A 108 5.85 11.53 12.83
CA ASN A 108 6.41 12.74 13.46
C ASN A 108 7.66 13.27 12.73
N GLN A 109 8.32 12.45 11.92
CA GLN A 109 9.48 12.82 11.11
C GLN A 109 9.09 13.27 9.70
N PHE A 110 7.79 13.31 9.37
CA PHE A 110 7.33 13.56 8.01
C PHE A 110 7.78 14.91 7.44
N ASP A 111 7.79 15.97 8.23
CA ASP A 111 8.21 17.30 7.75
C ASP A 111 9.70 17.31 7.38
N GLU A 112 10.56 16.67 8.16
CA GLU A 112 11.97 16.49 7.81
C GLU A 112 12.14 15.63 6.55
N ILE A 113 11.43 14.51 6.48
CA ILE A 113 11.45 13.61 5.32
C ILE A 113 11.03 14.38 4.06
N ARG A 114 9.92 15.10 4.11
CA ARG A 114 9.40 15.89 3.00
C ARG A 114 10.44 16.89 2.46
N THR A 115 11.10 17.61 3.36
CA THR A 115 12.17 18.54 3.00
C THR A 115 13.34 17.82 2.31
N LYS A 116 13.73 16.64 2.80
CA LYS A 116 14.83 15.87 2.23
C LYS A 116 14.54 15.32 0.84
N VAL A 117 13.31 14.90 0.58
CA VAL A 117 12.92 14.32 -0.72
C VAL A 117 12.46 15.36 -1.74
N GLU A 118 12.40 16.61 -1.36
CA GLU A 118 12.01 17.70 -2.25
C GLU A 118 12.91 17.71 -3.49
N ASN A 119 12.31 17.75 -4.68
CA ASN A 119 12.98 17.71 -5.98
C ASN A 119 13.82 16.44 -6.27
N GLN A 120 13.64 15.35 -5.51
CA GLN A 120 14.41 14.11 -5.71
C GLN A 120 13.67 13.03 -6.51
N SER A 121 12.47 13.29 -7.00
CA SER A 121 11.62 12.32 -7.70
C SER A 121 11.36 11.05 -6.87
N VAL A 122 11.06 11.23 -5.59
CA VAL A 122 10.70 10.16 -4.64
C VAL A 122 9.20 10.14 -4.46
N LEU A 123 8.58 8.97 -4.70
CA LEU A 123 7.18 8.75 -4.36
C LEU A 123 7.04 8.54 -2.85
N THR A 124 6.43 9.47 -2.15
CA THR A 124 6.11 9.30 -0.72
C THR A 124 4.74 8.67 -0.52
N ILE A 125 4.67 7.63 0.29
CA ILE A 125 3.43 6.96 0.69
C ILE A 125 3.35 6.93 2.21
N THR A 126 2.22 7.33 2.77
CA THR A 126 1.98 7.38 4.22
C THR A 126 0.69 6.64 4.59
N ASN A 127 0.52 6.29 5.88
CA ASN A 127 -0.71 5.70 6.42
C ASN A 127 -1.24 6.44 7.66
N LYS A 128 -0.85 7.69 7.85
CA LYS A 128 -1.32 8.52 8.96
C LYS A 128 -2.26 9.61 8.46
N SER A 129 -3.42 9.74 9.10
CA SER A 129 -4.42 10.77 8.76
C SER A 129 -3.80 12.17 8.72
N GLY A 130 -4.15 12.94 7.67
CA GLY A 130 -3.70 14.31 7.46
C GLY A 130 -2.36 14.46 6.74
N LEU A 131 -1.56 13.39 6.57
CA LEU A 131 -0.26 13.51 5.88
C LEU A 131 -0.41 13.69 4.36
N GLY A 132 -1.50 13.24 3.76
CA GLY A 132 -1.83 13.57 2.38
C GLY A 132 -1.91 15.08 2.16
N ALA A 133 -2.69 15.78 2.98
CA ALA A 133 -2.81 17.25 2.93
C ALA A 133 -1.50 17.98 3.28
N LYS A 134 -0.62 17.36 4.05
CA LYS A 134 0.71 17.90 4.38
C LYS A 134 1.76 17.69 3.28
N GLY A 135 1.41 17.00 2.19
CA GLY A 135 2.28 16.85 1.03
C GLY A 135 2.84 15.44 0.79
N SER A 136 2.29 14.39 1.42
CA SER A 136 2.53 13.03 0.96
C SER A 136 1.89 12.83 -0.41
N CYS A 137 2.60 12.21 -1.34
CA CYS A 137 2.08 11.91 -2.68
C CYS A 137 0.84 11.01 -2.62
N ILE A 138 0.92 9.96 -1.81
CA ILE A 138 -0.17 9.03 -1.55
C ILE A 138 -0.33 8.88 -0.04
N ASN A 139 -1.58 8.83 0.45
CA ASN A 139 -1.84 8.55 1.85
C ASN A 139 -2.95 7.51 1.97
N PHE A 140 -2.66 6.39 2.63
CA PHE A 140 -3.66 5.37 2.90
C PHE A 140 -4.71 5.87 3.89
N LYS A 141 -5.96 5.47 3.65
CA LYS A 141 -7.11 5.89 4.44
C LYS A 141 -8.17 4.80 4.47
N VAL A 142 -8.72 4.55 5.64
CA VAL A 142 -9.89 3.68 5.77
C VAL A 142 -11.15 4.53 5.63
N VAL A 143 -12.03 4.15 4.70
CA VAL A 143 -13.35 4.77 4.47
C VAL A 143 -14.37 3.65 4.36
N ASP A 144 -15.42 3.70 5.18
CA ASP A 144 -16.48 2.67 5.22
C ASP A 144 -15.90 1.25 5.34
N ASN A 145 -14.98 1.07 6.27
CA ASN A 145 -14.27 -0.18 6.55
C ASN A 145 -13.50 -0.77 5.34
N ARG A 146 -13.14 0.07 4.37
CA ARG A 146 -12.37 -0.30 3.18
C ARG A 146 -11.11 0.53 3.08
N LEU A 147 -10.00 -0.10 2.79
CA LEU A 147 -8.76 0.61 2.50
C LEU A 147 -8.89 1.33 1.15
N LYS A 148 -8.71 2.63 1.20
CA LYS A 148 -8.62 3.55 0.05
C LYS A 148 -7.31 4.34 0.14
N PHE A 149 -7.10 5.26 -0.78
CA PHE A 149 -5.95 6.16 -0.73
C PHE A 149 -6.31 7.55 -1.23
N GLU A 150 -5.74 8.54 -0.57
CA GLU A 150 -5.70 9.92 -1.02
C GLU A 150 -4.52 10.08 -1.99
N LEU A 151 -4.69 10.88 -3.04
CA LEU A 151 -3.67 11.24 -4.02
C LEU A 151 -3.53 12.75 -4.04
N ASN A 152 -2.37 13.25 -3.64
CA ASN A 152 -2.04 14.66 -3.69
C ASN A 152 -1.37 14.99 -5.02
N GLN A 153 -2.14 15.59 -5.94
CA GLN A 153 -1.66 15.91 -7.28
C GLN A 153 -0.49 16.91 -7.25
N SER A 154 -0.58 17.93 -6.39
CA SER A 154 0.48 18.92 -6.24
C SER A 154 1.79 18.29 -5.73
N ALA A 155 1.71 17.34 -4.79
CA ALA A 155 2.89 16.63 -4.30
C ALA A 155 3.52 15.74 -5.39
N ILE A 156 2.70 15.08 -6.20
CA ILE A 156 3.16 14.29 -7.35
C ILE A 156 3.92 15.16 -8.36
N GLU A 157 3.34 16.30 -8.74
CA GLU A 157 3.95 17.26 -9.68
C GLU A 157 5.28 17.79 -9.15
N LYS A 158 5.32 18.22 -7.87
CA LYS A 158 6.55 18.67 -7.19
C LYS A 158 7.63 17.59 -7.13
N SER A 159 7.23 16.33 -7.07
CA SER A 159 8.16 15.19 -7.13
C SER A 159 8.57 14.82 -8.56
N ASN A 160 8.20 15.59 -9.58
CA ASN A 160 8.47 15.32 -10.99
C ASN A 160 8.09 13.90 -11.44
N LEU A 161 6.99 13.37 -10.87
CA LEU A 161 6.43 12.06 -11.20
C LEU A 161 5.23 12.23 -12.14
N LYS A 162 5.03 11.24 -13.02
CA LYS A 162 3.83 11.19 -13.87
C LYS A 162 2.95 10.03 -13.44
N ILE A 163 1.65 10.28 -13.35
CA ILE A 163 0.65 9.27 -12.98
C ILE A 163 -0.31 9.01 -14.13
N SER A 164 -0.80 7.79 -14.22
CA SER A 164 -1.83 7.44 -15.19
C SER A 164 -3.22 7.93 -14.74
N GLY A 165 -4.10 8.26 -15.70
CA GLY A 165 -5.50 8.57 -15.42
C GLY A 165 -6.24 7.44 -14.68
N GLN A 166 -5.80 6.18 -14.88
CA GLN A 166 -6.37 5.04 -14.16
C GLN A 166 -6.08 5.11 -12.65
N LEU A 167 -4.88 5.49 -12.23
CA LEU A 167 -4.57 5.68 -10.80
C LEU A 167 -5.40 6.83 -10.22
N THR A 168 -5.50 7.93 -10.95
CA THR A 168 -6.28 9.12 -10.57
C THR A 168 -7.76 8.77 -10.35
N SER A 169 -8.36 7.93 -11.22
CA SER A 169 -9.77 7.55 -11.11
C SER A 169 -10.09 6.63 -9.93
N MET A 170 -9.09 5.95 -9.37
CA MET A 170 -9.23 5.07 -8.20
C MET A 170 -9.00 5.81 -6.86
N ALA A 171 -8.45 7.02 -6.91
CA ALA A 171 -8.01 7.77 -5.75
C ALA A 171 -9.09 8.74 -5.21
N ILE A 172 -8.93 9.11 -3.95
CA ILE A 172 -9.54 10.32 -3.39
C ILE A 172 -8.57 11.46 -3.70
N LEU A 173 -8.92 12.35 -4.62
CA LEU A 173 -8.07 13.47 -5.01
C LEU A 173 -8.08 14.56 -3.94
N ILE A 174 -6.90 15.11 -3.62
CA ILE A 174 -6.71 16.22 -2.68
C ILE A 174 -5.65 17.19 -3.18
#